data_ebdb17de99c84e22662770b485114955
#
_entry.id   ebdb17de99c84e22662770b485114955
#
_cell.length_a   1.000
_cell.length_b   1.000
_cell.length_c   1.000
_cell.angle_alpha   90.00
_cell.angle_beta   90.00
_cell.angle_gamma   90.00
#
_symmetry.space_group_name_H-M   'P 1'
#
loop_
_entity.id
_entity.type
_entity.pdbx_description
1 polymer ?
#
loop_
_entity_poly.entity_id
_entity_poly.type
_entity_poly.pdbx_seq_one_letter_code
_entity_poly.pdbx_strand_id
1 'polypeptide(L)'
;MSLSRNPLNRRRFLCLLGLSAIAAPLLVTACTRAEAQLDDSFTPVEGEDQSDLLTIGLSLLGSTDLARGQGQGSDQQSSPNRVVSPVGAAAAAGVIAEGATSKVTIDPKRLQPAWTMWRKWAGEPTNKPGAVPVISAAARLLVDPKIPIKPEYSDTITGWDVPIETGKVTKGNLDSWVRTNTGGLVKGSGLTVTPDMKLVLQNAIIFAAKWLVPFKADDTIKYDFTKADGTITRVDMMWLFQHHGPYIASDGWQGVRLDYTDKELSAFILIPDDDMGEVTPTKLRQALSRLVTAQEQTAILKVGLPKFRFTTSKDLKGFFNHVGLGEEAALTKMTNLPTKIIQAVQQAFIVVDEEGTVAGAVTEVGVGAMATPMTGDITIIADRPFYFIVGDAKTATPLFFSYVGDPTKG
;
A
#
# COMPACT_ATOMS: atom_id res chain seq x y z
N MET A 1 -0.46 14.04 47.23
CA MET A 1 -1.03 14.90 46.17
C MET A 1 -0.97 14.12 44.86
N SER A 2 -2.12 13.56 44.52
CA SER A 2 -2.30 12.69 43.36
C SER A 2 -2.68 13.56 42.15
N LEU A 3 -1.93 13.52 41.07
CA LEU A 3 -2.29 14.12 39.79
C LEU A 3 -2.87 13.04 38.88
N SER A 4 -4.18 13.03 38.84
CA SER A 4 -5.01 12.31 37.89
C SER A 4 -4.72 12.79 36.45
N ARG A 5 -4.31 11.90 35.57
CA ARG A 5 -4.27 12.14 34.11
C ARG A 5 -5.61 11.74 33.52
N ASN A 6 -6.37 12.73 33.09
CA ASN A 6 -7.60 12.54 32.31
C ASN A 6 -7.24 12.19 30.84
N PRO A 7 -7.91 11.22 30.21
CA PRO A 7 -7.77 10.97 28.78
C PRO A 7 -8.58 12.01 28.00
N LEU A 8 -7.92 12.67 27.05
CA LEU A 8 -8.50 13.65 26.13
C LEU A 8 -9.54 13.01 25.21
N ASN A 9 -10.77 13.39 25.43
CA ASN A 9 -11.94 13.06 24.63
C ASN A 9 -11.85 13.69 23.24
N ARG A 10 -11.71 12.87 22.18
CA ARG A 10 -11.69 13.29 20.78
C ARG A 10 -13.10 13.54 20.23
N ARG A 11 -13.84 14.48 20.79
CA ARG A 11 -15.08 14.95 20.14
C ARG A 11 -15.27 16.46 20.36
N ARG A 12 -15.45 17.16 19.23
CA ARG A 12 -15.92 18.53 19.01
C ARG A 12 -14.85 19.53 18.57
N PHE A 13 -14.74 19.71 17.25
CA PHE A 13 -14.65 21.05 16.67
C PHE A 13 -15.65 21.16 15.52
N LEU A 14 -16.67 21.94 15.77
CA LEU A 14 -17.67 22.35 14.78
C LEU A 14 -17.20 23.62 14.08
N CYS A 15 -17.44 23.63 12.76
CA CYS A 15 -17.26 24.73 11.84
C CYS A 15 -17.91 26.03 12.27
N LEU A 16 -17.27 27.15 12.00
CA LEU A 16 -17.91 28.44 11.78
C LEU A 16 -17.51 28.99 10.41
N LEU A 17 -18.53 29.20 9.61
CA LEU A 17 -18.53 29.70 8.24
C LEU A 17 -18.19 31.19 8.18
N GLY A 18 -17.35 31.58 7.23
CA GLY A 18 -17.25 32.93 6.72
C GLY A 18 -17.36 32.89 5.20
N LEU A 19 -18.51 33.29 4.67
CA LEU A 19 -18.77 33.48 3.25
C LEU A 19 -18.00 34.69 2.70
N SER A 20 -17.30 34.52 1.59
CA SER A 20 -17.16 35.58 0.58
C SER A 20 -16.95 34.91 -0.79
N ALA A 21 -17.91 35.14 -1.65
CA ALA A 21 -17.97 34.64 -3.02
C ALA A 21 -17.13 35.55 -3.94
N ILE A 22 -16.24 34.94 -4.71
CA ILE A 22 -15.86 35.46 -6.05
C ILE A 22 -15.79 34.22 -6.96
N ALA A 23 -16.69 34.19 -7.93
CA ALA A 23 -16.81 33.15 -8.92
C ALA A 23 -15.78 33.37 -10.03
N ALA A 24 -14.89 32.41 -10.25
CA ALA A 24 -14.24 32.17 -11.52
C ALA A 24 -14.57 30.72 -11.93
N PRO A 25 -14.95 30.46 -13.18
CA PRO A 25 -15.27 29.11 -13.62
C PRO A 25 -13.96 28.33 -13.81
N LEU A 26 -13.59 27.57 -12.83
CA LEU A 26 -12.62 26.48 -13.00
C LEU A 26 -13.25 25.42 -13.87
N LEU A 27 -12.74 25.29 -15.08
CA LEU A 27 -12.92 24.08 -15.90
C LEU A 27 -12.39 22.90 -15.10
N VAL A 28 -13.27 22.26 -14.36
CA VAL A 28 -13.06 20.93 -13.80
C VAL A 28 -13.05 19.98 -14.98
N THR A 29 -11.85 19.74 -15.53
CA THR A 29 -11.65 18.60 -16.44
C THR A 29 -12.05 17.38 -15.65
N ALA A 30 -13.14 16.76 -16.08
CA ALA A 30 -13.70 15.55 -15.50
C ALA A 30 -12.58 14.48 -15.41
N CYS A 31 -12.01 14.28 -14.22
CA CYS A 31 -11.39 13.01 -13.91
C CYS A 31 -12.49 11.98 -14.02
N THR A 32 -12.51 11.28 -15.13
CA THR A 32 -13.38 10.16 -15.38
C THR A 32 -13.30 9.20 -14.20
N ARG A 33 -14.42 8.96 -13.65
CA ARG A 33 -14.77 8.06 -12.57
C ARG A 33 -14.42 6.61 -12.94
N ALA A 34 -13.17 6.24 -12.87
CA ALA A 34 -12.84 4.83 -12.79
C ALA A 34 -13.01 4.47 -11.30
N GLU A 35 -14.15 3.87 -10.96
CA GLU A 35 -14.18 3.02 -9.77
C GLU A 35 -13.12 1.96 -10.03
N ALA A 36 -12.10 1.87 -9.18
CA ALA A 36 -11.06 0.88 -9.35
C ALA A 36 -11.74 -0.49 -9.38
N GLN A 37 -11.61 -1.19 -10.51
CA GLN A 37 -12.15 -2.53 -10.65
C GLN A 37 -11.56 -3.41 -9.55
N LEU A 38 -12.40 -4.27 -8.97
CA LEU A 38 -11.96 -5.18 -7.93
C LEU A 38 -10.95 -6.17 -8.53
N ASP A 39 -9.72 -6.15 -8.01
CA ASP A 39 -8.66 -7.08 -8.38
C ASP A 39 -8.76 -8.33 -7.49
N ASP A 40 -9.22 -9.43 -8.04
CA ASP A 40 -9.37 -10.74 -7.39
C ASP A 40 -8.16 -11.67 -7.62
N SER A 41 -7.13 -11.20 -8.32
CA SER A 41 -5.94 -11.98 -8.55
C SER A 41 -5.28 -12.36 -7.22
N PHE A 42 -5.04 -13.63 -7.00
CA PHE A 42 -4.34 -14.16 -5.83
C PHE A 42 -3.56 -15.40 -6.26
N THR A 43 -2.27 -15.42 -5.96
CA THR A 43 -1.42 -16.58 -6.22
C THR A 43 -0.70 -16.94 -4.93
N PRO A 44 -1.06 -18.05 -4.27
CA PRO A 44 -0.38 -18.46 -3.06
C PRO A 44 1.08 -18.76 -3.33
N VAL A 45 1.94 -18.35 -2.42
CA VAL A 45 3.35 -18.75 -2.42
C VAL A 45 3.46 -20.01 -1.54
N GLU A 46 3.53 -21.14 -2.21
CA GLU A 46 3.56 -22.44 -1.53
C GLU A 46 4.90 -22.67 -0.81
N GLY A 47 4.84 -23.37 0.34
CA GLY A 47 6.02 -23.73 1.12
C GLY A 47 6.67 -22.60 1.92
N GLU A 48 6.16 -21.38 1.83
CA GLU A 48 6.65 -20.23 2.59
C GLU A 48 5.78 -19.95 3.83
N ASP A 49 6.34 -19.17 4.76
CA ASP A 49 5.63 -18.75 5.97
C ASP A 49 4.51 -17.77 5.65
N GLN A 50 3.28 -18.16 5.85
CA GLN A 50 2.10 -17.32 5.57
C GLN A 50 1.93 -16.13 6.53
N SER A 51 2.73 -16.05 7.59
CA SER A 51 2.82 -14.88 8.48
C SER A 51 3.96 -13.93 8.08
N ASP A 52 4.71 -14.22 7.03
CA ASP A 52 5.74 -13.32 6.51
C ASP A 52 5.13 -12.26 5.57
N LEU A 53 5.43 -11.00 5.83
CA LEU A 53 4.82 -9.89 5.08
C LEU A 53 5.25 -9.82 3.61
N LEU A 54 6.44 -10.30 3.26
CA LEU A 54 6.86 -10.39 1.86
C LEU A 54 6.10 -11.48 1.13
N THR A 55 5.88 -12.63 1.79
CA THR A 55 5.05 -13.71 1.28
C THR A 55 3.62 -13.24 1.05
N ILE A 56 3.02 -12.57 2.03
CA ILE A 56 1.68 -11.98 1.91
C ILE A 56 1.64 -10.98 0.74
N GLY A 57 2.63 -10.08 0.66
CA GLY A 57 2.71 -9.07 -0.39
C GLY A 57 2.76 -9.66 -1.79
N LEU A 58 3.64 -10.62 -2.02
CA LEU A 58 3.77 -11.31 -3.32
C LEU A 58 2.49 -12.07 -3.67
N SER A 59 1.93 -12.82 -2.72
CA SER A 59 0.68 -13.56 -2.95
C SER A 59 -0.48 -12.64 -3.33
N LEU A 60 -0.58 -11.46 -2.70
CA LEU A 60 -1.62 -10.46 -2.99
C LEU A 60 -1.37 -9.74 -4.32
N LEU A 61 -0.13 -9.50 -4.71
CA LEU A 61 0.15 -8.96 -6.05
C LEU A 61 -0.24 -9.96 -7.14
N GLY A 62 -0.36 -11.24 -6.80
CA GLY A 62 -0.67 -12.31 -7.73
C GLY A 62 0.53 -12.65 -8.63
N SER A 63 0.32 -13.56 -9.59
CA SER A 63 1.35 -13.87 -10.57
C SER A 63 1.75 -12.61 -11.33
N THR A 64 2.95 -12.15 -11.08
CA THR A 64 3.60 -11.11 -11.86
C THR A 64 4.51 -11.83 -12.87
N ASP A 65 3.91 -12.65 -13.76
CA ASP A 65 4.67 -13.31 -14.81
C ASP A 65 5.38 -12.24 -15.62
N LEU A 66 6.65 -12.04 -15.27
CA LEU A 66 7.60 -11.21 -16.01
C LEU A 66 7.95 -11.87 -17.36
N ALA A 67 7.48 -13.10 -17.56
CA ALA A 67 7.62 -13.81 -18.82
C ALA A 67 6.80 -13.08 -19.88
N ARG A 68 7.52 -12.31 -20.68
CA ARG A 68 7.01 -11.55 -21.82
C ARG A 68 5.94 -12.30 -22.59
N GLY A 69 4.72 -11.80 -22.58
CA GLY A 69 3.74 -12.05 -23.66
C GLY A 69 3.04 -13.40 -23.68
N GLN A 70 3.08 -14.24 -22.64
CA GLN A 70 2.35 -15.51 -22.59
C GLN A 70 1.26 -15.57 -21.53
N GLY A 71 0.49 -14.50 -21.39
CA GLY A 71 -0.79 -14.55 -20.70
C GLY A 71 -1.86 -15.13 -21.63
N GLN A 72 -1.82 -16.43 -21.92
CA GLN A 72 -3.00 -17.12 -22.48
C GLN A 72 -3.92 -17.49 -21.34
N GLY A 73 -5.07 -16.84 -21.27
CA GLY A 73 -6.24 -17.41 -20.63
C GLY A 73 -6.82 -16.61 -19.47
N SER A 74 -7.55 -15.58 -19.77
CA SER A 74 -8.88 -15.16 -19.33
C SER A 74 -9.09 -13.71 -19.71
N ASP A 75 -10.26 -13.38 -20.26
CA ASP A 75 -10.69 -12.05 -20.71
C ASP A 75 -10.85 -11.00 -19.59
N GLN A 76 -10.18 -11.15 -18.46
CA GLN A 76 -10.10 -10.14 -17.41
C GLN A 76 -8.79 -9.36 -17.56
N GLN A 77 -8.91 -8.16 -18.04
CA GLN A 77 -7.85 -7.18 -18.18
C GLN A 77 -7.38 -6.76 -16.79
N SER A 78 -6.49 -7.55 -16.16
CA SER A 78 -5.88 -7.18 -14.89
C SER A 78 -5.08 -5.88 -15.06
N SER A 79 -5.21 -4.97 -14.10
CA SER A 79 -4.42 -3.73 -14.10
C SER A 79 -2.92 -4.06 -14.21
N PRO A 80 -2.16 -3.38 -15.08
CA PRO A 80 -0.73 -3.57 -15.16
C PRO A 80 -0.01 -3.12 -13.88
N ASN A 81 -0.69 -2.34 -13.03
CA ASN A 81 -0.15 -1.82 -11.79
C ASN A 81 -0.95 -2.33 -10.61
N ARG A 82 -0.26 -2.70 -9.54
CA ARG A 82 -0.90 -3.16 -8.30
C ARG A 82 -0.15 -2.59 -7.11
N VAL A 83 -0.92 -2.15 -6.11
CA VAL A 83 -0.39 -1.78 -4.80
C VAL A 83 -1.21 -2.47 -3.71
N VAL A 84 -0.52 -3.05 -2.77
CA VAL A 84 -1.12 -3.69 -1.59
C VAL A 84 -0.41 -3.23 -0.33
N SER A 85 -1.06 -3.33 0.80
CA SER A 85 -0.41 -3.22 2.10
C SER A 85 -0.37 -4.60 2.75
N PRO A 86 0.77 -5.29 2.73
CA PRO A 86 0.89 -6.60 3.38
C PRO A 86 0.53 -6.56 4.85
N VAL A 87 0.97 -5.51 5.55
CA VAL A 87 0.66 -5.32 6.98
C VAL A 87 -0.82 -5.07 7.24
N GLY A 88 -1.50 -4.35 6.33
CA GLY A 88 -2.94 -4.13 6.42
C GLY A 88 -3.74 -5.41 6.21
N ALA A 89 -3.38 -6.22 5.22
CA ALA A 89 -3.98 -7.53 4.99
C ALA A 89 -3.70 -8.50 6.15
N ALA A 90 -2.47 -8.48 6.67
CA ALA A 90 -2.07 -9.26 7.84
C ALA A 90 -2.89 -8.88 9.08
N ALA A 91 -3.10 -7.58 9.33
CA ALA A 91 -3.93 -7.10 10.42
C ALA A 91 -5.40 -7.56 10.27
N ALA A 92 -5.94 -7.45 9.05
CA ALA A 92 -7.28 -7.92 8.76
C ALA A 92 -7.43 -9.43 9.04
N ALA A 93 -6.51 -10.23 8.53
CA ALA A 93 -6.52 -11.68 8.76
C ALA A 93 -6.26 -12.03 10.23
N GLY A 94 -5.34 -11.33 10.90
CA GLY A 94 -5.01 -11.55 12.32
C GLY A 94 -6.21 -11.30 13.24
N VAL A 95 -6.88 -10.17 13.07
CA VAL A 95 -8.09 -9.81 13.85
C VAL A 95 -9.18 -10.89 13.69
N ILE A 96 -9.40 -11.37 12.48
CA ILE A 96 -10.39 -12.43 12.23
C ILE A 96 -9.91 -13.77 12.82
N ALA A 97 -8.61 -14.10 12.72
CA ALA A 97 -8.02 -15.31 13.25
C ALA A 97 -8.16 -15.43 14.77
N GLU A 98 -8.08 -14.32 15.50
CA GLU A 98 -8.35 -14.29 16.95
C GLU A 98 -9.77 -14.76 17.30
N GLY A 99 -10.73 -14.54 16.39
CA GLY A 99 -12.12 -15.00 16.50
C GLY A 99 -12.34 -16.45 16.06
N ALA A 100 -11.40 -17.06 15.36
CA ALA A 100 -11.54 -18.37 14.75
C ALA A 100 -11.25 -19.51 15.74
N THR A 101 -11.97 -20.63 15.59
CA THR A 101 -11.66 -21.92 16.22
C THR A 101 -11.19 -22.96 15.20
N SER A 102 -11.37 -22.70 13.91
CA SER A 102 -10.76 -23.49 12.85
C SER A 102 -9.24 -23.33 12.82
N LYS A 103 -8.57 -24.31 12.19
CA LYS A 103 -7.11 -24.23 11.99
C LYS A 103 -6.78 -23.11 10.99
N VAL A 104 -5.92 -22.19 11.40
CA VAL A 104 -5.38 -21.13 10.55
C VAL A 104 -3.87 -21.33 10.38
N THR A 105 -3.32 -20.90 9.25
CA THR A 105 -1.89 -21.03 8.93
C THR A 105 -1.07 -19.79 9.24
N ILE A 106 -1.73 -18.68 9.66
CA ILE A 106 -1.07 -17.47 10.14
C ILE A 106 -0.95 -17.47 11.67
N ASP A 107 0.03 -16.72 12.17
CA ASP A 107 0.24 -16.52 13.61
C ASP A 107 -0.10 -15.08 14.00
N PRO A 108 -1.26 -14.81 14.62
CA PRO A 108 -1.66 -13.48 15.06
C PRO A 108 -0.62 -12.79 15.95
N LYS A 109 0.09 -13.55 16.80
CA LYS A 109 1.12 -13.00 17.70
C LYS A 109 2.31 -12.40 16.97
N ARG A 110 2.61 -12.88 15.76
CA ARG A 110 3.65 -12.32 14.90
C ARG A 110 3.15 -11.13 14.08
N LEU A 111 1.88 -11.17 13.67
CA LEU A 111 1.28 -10.14 12.81
C LEU A 111 0.93 -8.87 13.58
N GLN A 112 0.48 -8.98 14.83
CA GLN A 112 0.09 -7.83 15.66
C GLN A 112 1.23 -6.81 15.86
N PRO A 113 2.47 -7.21 16.24
CA PRO A 113 3.58 -6.26 16.33
C PRO A 113 3.90 -5.59 15.00
N ALA A 114 3.83 -6.32 13.89
CA ALA A 114 4.05 -5.77 12.56
C ALA A 114 3.00 -4.69 12.20
N TRP A 115 1.75 -4.87 12.62
CA TRP A 115 0.69 -3.87 12.45
C TRP A 115 0.90 -2.65 13.35
N THR A 116 1.30 -2.85 14.60
CA THR A 116 1.38 -1.75 15.58
C THR A 116 2.66 -0.94 15.50
N MET A 117 3.72 -1.44 14.85
CA MET A 117 5.00 -0.73 14.72
C MET A 117 4.88 0.63 14.03
N TRP A 118 3.91 0.78 13.13
CA TRP A 118 3.71 1.99 12.33
C TRP A 118 3.09 3.15 13.13
N ARG A 119 2.64 2.92 14.37
CA ARG A 119 1.97 3.93 15.21
C ARG A 119 2.86 5.13 15.55
N LYS A 120 4.16 4.97 15.56
CA LYS A 120 5.06 6.09 15.84
C LYS A 120 4.98 7.21 14.79
N TRP A 121 4.50 6.91 13.57
CA TRP A 121 4.23 7.87 12.51
C TRP A 121 2.74 8.19 12.35
N ALA A 122 1.92 7.76 13.32
CA ALA A 122 0.47 7.95 13.22
C ALA A 122 0.12 9.44 13.11
N GLY A 123 -0.71 9.78 12.13
CA GLY A 123 -1.17 11.15 11.88
C GLY A 123 -2.44 11.19 11.05
N GLU A 124 -2.97 12.39 10.91
CA GLU A 124 -4.16 12.60 10.08
C GLU A 124 -3.82 12.34 8.60
N PRO A 125 -4.73 11.69 7.85
CA PRO A 125 -4.52 11.45 6.43
C PRO A 125 -4.26 12.76 5.69
N THR A 126 -3.19 12.81 4.92
CA THR A 126 -2.82 14.02 4.17
C THR A 126 -2.52 13.66 2.72
N ASN A 127 -2.82 14.61 1.84
CA ASN A 127 -2.47 14.53 0.42
C ASN A 127 -1.22 15.35 0.06
N LYS A 128 -0.47 15.78 1.08
CA LYS A 128 0.79 16.51 0.88
C LYS A 128 1.89 15.86 1.70
N PRO A 129 3.05 15.58 1.11
CA PRO A 129 4.18 15.09 1.86
C PRO A 129 4.70 16.20 2.78
N GLY A 130 4.89 15.88 4.05
CA GLY A 130 5.52 16.75 5.03
C GLY A 130 6.96 16.37 5.29
N ALA A 131 7.71 17.23 5.99
CA ALA A 131 9.06 16.89 6.45
C ALA A 131 9.04 15.75 7.48
N VAL A 132 7.92 15.59 8.20
CA VAL A 132 7.68 14.44 9.07
C VAL A 132 6.79 13.46 8.32
N PRO A 133 7.19 12.20 8.15
CA PRO A 133 6.34 11.18 7.56
C PRO A 133 5.05 10.99 8.36
N VAL A 134 3.97 10.73 7.65
CA VAL A 134 2.66 10.44 8.24
C VAL A 134 2.18 9.09 7.71
N ILE A 135 1.86 8.20 8.65
CA ILE A 135 1.17 6.94 8.36
C ILE A 135 -0.20 7.00 9.04
N SER A 136 -1.25 7.09 8.24
CA SER A 136 -2.61 6.93 8.74
C SER A 136 -3.05 5.50 8.48
N ALA A 137 -2.91 4.65 9.51
CA ALA A 137 -3.33 3.26 9.48
C ALA A 137 -4.58 3.12 10.35
N ALA A 138 -5.73 2.97 9.72
CA ALA A 138 -7.01 2.82 10.38
C ALA A 138 -7.64 1.47 10.05
N ALA A 139 -8.23 0.85 11.07
CA ALA A 139 -9.05 -0.34 10.90
C ALA A 139 -10.26 -0.26 11.82
N ARG A 140 -11.36 -0.91 11.45
CA ARG A 140 -12.51 -1.14 12.33
C ARG A 140 -13.21 -2.43 12.00
N LEU A 141 -13.85 -3.00 13.00
CA LEU A 141 -14.84 -4.06 12.83
C LEU A 141 -16.24 -3.45 13.00
N LEU A 142 -16.95 -3.26 11.89
CA LEU A 142 -18.35 -2.80 11.90
C LEU A 142 -19.28 -4.00 12.06
N VAL A 143 -20.10 -4.00 13.08
CA VAL A 143 -20.97 -5.11 13.47
C VAL A 143 -22.42 -4.65 13.50
N ASP A 144 -23.32 -5.38 12.83
CA ASP A 144 -24.77 -5.16 12.92
C ASP A 144 -25.21 -5.32 14.38
N PRO A 145 -26.09 -4.44 14.92
CA PRO A 145 -26.56 -4.52 16.32
C PRO A 145 -27.16 -5.85 16.74
N LYS A 146 -27.55 -6.69 15.79
CA LYS A 146 -28.12 -8.02 16.03
C LYS A 146 -27.07 -9.12 16.28
N ILE A 147 -25.78 -8.81 16.06
CA ILE A 147 -24.68 -9.75 16.27
C ILE A 147 -24.01 -9.45 17.61
N PRO A 148 -24.22 -10.29 18.63
CA PRO A 148 -23.54 -10.12 19.91
C PRO A 148 -22.06 -10.55 19.77
N ILE A 149 -21.16 -9.64 20.08
CA ILE A 149 -19.73 -9.94 20.14
C ILE A 149 -19.37 -10.35 21.57
N LYS A 150 -18.58 -11.40 21.68
CA LYS A 150 -18.11 -11.91 22.97
C LYS A 150 -17.14 -10.92 23.62
N PRO A 151 -17.27 -10.63 24.94
CA PRO A 151 -16.36 -9.74 25.64
C PRO A 151 -14.89 -10.18 25.51
N GLU A 152 -14.60 -11.48 25.61
CA GLU A 152 -13.25 -12.02 25.55
C GLU A 152 -12.59 -11.75 24.19
N TYR A 153 -13.37 -11.80 23.10
CA TYR A 153 -12.88 -11.44 21.78
C TYR A 153 -12.64 -9.94 21.69
N SER A 154 -13.54 -9.13 22.20
CA SER A 154 -13.40 -7.67 22.25
C SER A 154 -12.11 -7.25 22.98
N ASP A 155 -11.83 -7.89 24.14
CA ASP A 155 -10.62 -7.66 24.91
C ASP A 155 -9.36 -8.07 24.11
N THR A 156 -9.40 -9.21 23.44
CA THR A 156 -8.29 -9.73 22.63
C THR A 156 -7.91 -8.75 21.53
N ILE A 157 -8.88 -8.22 20.78
CA ILE A 157 -8.57 -7.33 19.65
C ILE A 157 -8.25 -5.88 20.05
N THR A 158 -8.41 -5.51 21.32
CA THR A 158 -7.96 -4.20 21.82
C THR A 158 -6.47 -3.99 21.55
N GLY A 159 -5.67 -5.03 21.68
CA GLY A 159 -4.24 -4.98 21.37
C GLY A 159 -3.90 -4.69 19.90
N TRP A 160 -4.85 -4.93 18.99
CA TRP A 160 -4.71 -4.62 17.56
C TRP A 160 -5.07 -3.15 17.23
N ASP A 161 -5.61 -2.38 18.18
CA ASP A 161 -6.14 -1.05 17.93
C ASP A 161 -7.22 -1.01 16.83
N VAL A 162 -8.05 -2.03 16.81
CA VAL A 162 -9.15 -2.18 15.87
C VAL A 162 -10.46 -2.05 16.67
N PRO A 163 -11.10 -0.88 16.67
CA PRO A 163 -12.35 -0.69 17.39
C PRO A 163 -13.48 -1.54 16.80
N ILE A 164 -14.32 -2.08 17.67
CA ILE A 164 -15.60 -2.68 17.32
C ILE A 164 -16.64 -1.56 17.34
N GLU A 165 -17.21 -1.28 16.17
CA GLU A 165 -18.28 -0.30 16.02
C GLU A 165 -19.61 -1.00 15.76
N THR A 166 -20.63 -0.70 16.57
CA THR A 166 -21.97 -1.24 16.34
C THR A 166 -22.77 -0.29 15.43
N GLY A 167 -23.29 -0.81 14.32
CA GLY A 167 -24.02 0.01 13.38
C GLY A 167 -24.55 -0.80 12.19
N LYS A 168 -25.45 -0.18 11.42
CA LYS A 168 -25.94 -0.82 10.18
C LYS A 168 -24.86 -0.87 9.12
N VAL A 169 -24.69 -2.03 8.51
CA VAL A 169 -23.85 -2.20 7.34
C VAL A 169 -24.56 -1.64 6.12
N THR A 170 -24.16 -0.45 5.70
CA THR A 170 -24.70 0.22 4.49
C THR A 170 -23.58 0.76 3.64
N LYS A 171 -23.76 0.85 2.33
CA LYS A 171 -22.75 1.40 1.42
C LYS A 171 -22.31 2.80 1.85
N GLY A 172 -23.25 3.66 2.25
CA GLY A 172 -22.94 5.02 2.73
C GLY A 172 -22.07 5.06 3.98
N ASN A 173 -22.30 4.14 4.95
CA ASN A 173 -21.47 4.03 6.14
C ASN A 173 -20.04 3.57 5.76
N LEU A 174 -19.93 2.54 4.93
CA LEU A 174 -18.63 2.02 4.50
C LEU A 174 -17.85 3.06 3.69
N ASP A 175 -18.48 3.75 2.76
CA ASP A 175 -17.86 4.78 1.92
C ASP A 175 -17.43 6.01 2.74
N SER A 176 -18.26 6.44 3.68
CA SER A 176 -17.94 7.56 4.56
C SER A 176 -16.72 7.28 5.42
N TRP A 177 -16.64 6.07 5.98
CA TRP A 177 -15.49 5.67 6.80
C TRP A 177 -14.19 5.64 5.99
N VAL A 178 -14.20 5.01 4.81
CA VAL A 178 -13.02 4.97 3.92
C VAL A 178 -12.60 6.38 3.52
N ARG A 179 -13.55 7.23 3.09
CA ARG A 179 -13.26 8.62 2.71
C ARG A 179 -12.62 9.41 3.85
N THR A 180 -13.14 9.28 5.06
CA THR A 180 -12.61 9.97 6.24
C THR A 180 -11.20 9.49 6.56
N ASN A 181 -10.98 8.18 6.59
CA ASN A 181 -9.69 7.62 7.01
C ASN A 181 -8.62 7.62 5.90
N THR A 182 -9.00 8.05 4.69
CA THR A 182 -8.06 8.26 3.57
C THR A 182 -7.91 9.73 3.17
N GLY A 183 -8.42 10.68 3.96
CA GLY A 183 -8.39 12.10 3.60
C GLY A 183 -9.10 12.41 2.28
N GLY A 184 -10.06 11.59 1.88
CA GLY A 184 -10.80 11.72 0.61
C GLY A 184 -10.11 11.16 -0.61
N LEU A 185 -8.96 10.52 -0.47
CA LEU A 185 -8.17 9.96 -1.57
C LEU A 185 -8.85 8.74 -2.19
N VAL A 186 -9.43 7.91 -1.35
CA VAL A 186 -10.29 6.80 -1.78
C VAL A 186 -11.74 7.23 -1.63
N LYS A 187 -12.48 7.23 -2.74
CA LYS A 187 -13.85 7.80 -2.81
C LYS A 187 -14.91 6.93 -2.16
N GLY A 188 -14.67 5.62 -2.11
CA GLY A 188 -15.63 4.68 -1.53
C GLY A 188 -15.04 3.32 -1.26
N SER A 189 -15.74 2.53 -0.48
CA SER A 189 -15.40 1.14 -0.18
C SER A 189 -15.59 0.27 -1.43
N GLY A 190 -14.64 -0.62 -1.72
CA GLY A 190 -14.76 -1.62 -2.78
C GLY A 190 -15.78 -2.73 -2.48
N LEU A 191 -16.39 -2.72 -1.29
CA LEU A 191 -17.37 -3.72 -0.88
C LEU A 191 -18.74 -3.49 -1.52
N THR A 192 -19.35 -4.58 -1.99
CA THR A 192 -20.77 -4.62 -2.39
C THR A 192 -21.61 -5.05 -1.21
N VAL A 193 -22.50 -4.18 -0.73
CA VAL A 193 -23.34 -4.48 0.43
C VAL A 193 -24.48 -5.38 0.05
N THR A 194 -24.58 -6.53 0.72
CA THR A 194 -25.68 -7.48 0.58
C THR A 194 -26.50 -7.57 1.89
N PRO A 195 -27.78 -7.99 1.84
CA PRO A 195 -28.65 -8.04 3.03
C PRO A 195 -28.16 -8.97 4.15
N ASP A 196 -27.38 -9.97 3.81
CA ASP A 196 -26.78 -10.95 4.73
C ASP A 196 -25.46 -10.49 5.34
N MET A 197 -24.87 -9.39 4.85
CA MET A 197 -23.66 -8.81 5.39
C MET A 197 -23.92 -8.16 6.75
N LYS A 198 -23.43 -8.77 7.81
CA LYS A 198 -23.66 -8.36 9.21
C LYS A 198 -22.39 -7.92 9.94
N LEU A 199 -21.25 -8.28 9.39
CA LEU A 199 -19.95 -7.99 9.95
C LEU A 199 -18.99 -7.59 8.84
N VAL A 200 -18.32 -6.44 9.00
CA VAL A 200 -17.38 -5.92 8.01
C VAL A 200 -16.12 -5.43 8.71
N LEU A 201 -14.99 -6.01 8.34
CA LEU A 201 -13.68 -5.45 8.68
C LEU A 201 -13.26 -4.48 7.58
N GLN A 202 -13.04 -3.23 7.94
CA GLN A 202 -12.47 -2.23 7.06
C GLN A 202 -11.05 -1.88 7.50
N ASN A 203 -10.16 -1.76 6.53
CA ASN A 203 -8.79 -1.33 6.72
C ASN A 203 -8.43 -0.28 5.68
N ALA A 204 -7.82 0.82 6.11
CA ALA A 204 -7.35 1.89 5.25
C ALA A 204 -5.96 2.32 5.71
N ILE A 205 -5.02 2.35 4.79
CA ILE A 205 -3.65 2.78 5.07
C ILE A 205 -3.26 3.85 4.07
N ILE A 206 -2.75 4.95 4.59
CA ILE A 206 -2.20 6.07 3.84
C ILE A 206 -0.78 6.31 4.34
N PHE A 207 0.11 6.60 3.41
CA PHE A 207 1.48 7.01 3.68
C PHE A 207 1.78 8.31 2.95
N ALA A 208 2.43 9.25 3.62
CA ALA A 208 2.90 10.48 3.02
C ALA A 208 4.26 10.87 3.61
N ALA A 209 5.29 10.98 2.78
CA ALA A 209 6.62 11.39 3.19
C ALA A 209 7.38 12.06 2.06
N LYS A 210 8.20 13.06 2.40
CA LYS A 210 9.15 13.69 1.47
C LYS A 210 10.40 12.84 1.33
N TRP A 211 10.96 12.82 0.13
CA TRP A 211 12.30 12.29 -0.08
C TRP A 211 13.32 13.04 0.78
N LEU A 212 14.30 12.33 1.31
CA LEU A 212 15.48 12.94 1.95
C LEU A 212 16.25 13.80 0.93
N VAL A 213 16.39 13.28 -0.28
CA VAL A 213 16.95 13.98 -1.45
C VAL A 213 15.85 14.03 -2.52
N PRO A 214 15.13 15.15 -2.67
CA PRO A 214 14.05 15.25 -3.65
C PRO A 214 14.60 15.28 -5.08
N PHE A 215 13.80 14.80 -6.01
CA PHE A 215 14.05 14.99 -7.43
C PHE A 215 13.77 16.46 -7.80
N LYS A 216 14.45 16.96 -8.82
CA LYS A 216 14.18 18.31 -9.34
C LYS A 216 13.18 18.20 -10.50
N ALA A 217 12.17 19.06 -10.50
CA ALA A 217 11.19 19.08 -11.59
C ALA A 217 11.84 19.32 -12.96
N ASP A 218 12.88 20.17 -13.00
CA ASP A 218 13.62 20.47 -14.22
C ASP A 218 14.43 19.26 -14.75
N ASP A 219 14.70 18.29 -13.90
CA ASP A 219 15.39 17.04 -14.26
C ASP A 219 14.39 15.91 -14.62
N THR A 220 13.08 16.18 -14.63
CA THR A 220 12.05 15.23 -15.09
C THR A 220 11.87 15.36 -16.59
N ILE A 221 12.19 14.32 -17.34
CA ILE A 221 12.14 14.31 -18.81
C ILE A 221 11.34 13.13 -19.34
N LYS A 222 10.84 13.24 -20.56
CA LYS A 222 10.19 12.11 -21.25
C LYS A 222 11.23 11.03 -21.60
N TYR A 223 10.98 9.82 -21.13
CA TYR A 223 11.85 8.67 -21.33
C TYR A 223 11.05 7.44 -21.78
N ASP A 224 11.68 6.52 -22.48
CA ASP A 224 11.03 5.29 -22.93
C ASP A 224 10.93 4.29 -21.77
N PHE A 225 9.77 3.70 -21.61
CA PHE A 225 9.48 2.65 -20.65
C PHE A 225 8.91 1.43 -21.36
N THR A 226 9.54 0.28 -21.19
CA THR A 226 9.05 -0.99 -21.70
C THR A 226 8.02 -1.55 -20.73
N LYS A 227 6.74 -1.57 -21.14
CA LYS A 227 5.64 -2.07 -20.29
C LYS A 227 5.68 -3.58 -20.10
N ALA A 228 4.89 -4.08 -19.15
CA ALA A 228 4.75 -5.51 -18.87
C ALA A 228 4.28 -6.33 -20.10
N ASP A 229 3.55 -5.72 -21.03
CA ASP A 229 3.14 -6.34 -22.29
C ASP A 229 4.20 -6.29 -23.40
N GLY A 230 5.38 -5.75 -23.09
CA GLY A 230 6.50 -5.57 -24.00
C GLY A 230 6.40 -4.36 -24.93
N THR A 231 5.31 -3.60 -24.89
CA THR A 231 5.18 -2.36 -25.68
C THR A 231 5.90 -1.19 -25.01
N ILE A 232 6.40 -0.25 -25.81
CA ILE A 232 7.10 0.94 -25.31
C ILE A 232 6.14 2.10 -25.18
N THR A 233 6.25 2.83 -24.08
CA THR A 233 5.52 4.07 -23.86
C THR A 233 6.45 5.18 -23.34
N ARG A 234 6.07 6.44 -23.49
CA ARG A 234 6.81 7.59 -22.95
C ARG A 234 6.28 7.95 -21.58
N VAL A 235 7.16 7.99 -20.59
CA VAL A 235 6.85 8.34 -19.20
C VAL A 235 7.57 9.62 -18.79
N ASP A 236 7.08 10.28 -17.74
CA ASP A 236 7.82 11.35 -17.05
C ASP A 236 8.82 10.68 -16.11
N MET A 237 10.07 10.60 -16.53
CA MET A 237 11.17 10.00 -15.77
C MET A 237 11.86 11.08 -14.97
N MET A 238 11.79 10.97 -13.65
CA MET A 238 12.52 11.82 -12.69
C MET A 238 13.96 11.32 -12.57
N TRP A 239 14.92 12.24 -12.49
CA TRP A 239 16.32 11.90 -12.35
C TRP A 239 16.93 12.48 -11.09
N LEU A 240 17.65 11.62 -10.35
CA LEU A 240 18.64 12.03 -9.36
C LEU A 240 20.02 11.86 -9.98
N PHE A 241 20.73 12.95 -10.11
CA PHE A 241 22.15 12.97 -10.47
C PHE A 241 22.97 13.09 -9.18
N GLN A 242 24.10 12.40 -9.10
CA GLN A 242 25.00 12.42 -7.95
C GLN A 242 24.32 11.93 -6.65
N HIS A 243 23.50 10.89 -6.74
CA HIS A 243 22.94 10.26 -5.56
C HIS A 243 23.99 9.36 -4.89
N HIS A 244 24.06 9.41 -3.57
CA HIS A 244 24.87 8.53 -2.73
C HIS A 244 23.92 7.73 -1.85
N GLY A 245 23.89 6.42 -2.02
CA GLY A 245 22.98 5.57 -1.27
C GLY A 245 23.18 4.09 -1.57
N PRO A 246 22.53 3.21 -0.80
CA PRO A 246 22.58 1.77 -1.03
C PRO A 246 22.02 1.38 -2.38
N TYR A 247 22.73 0.54 -3.11
CA TYR A 247 22.29 -0.02 -4.38
C TYR A 247 22.74 -1.46 -4.54
N ILE A 248 22.11 -2.16 -5.47
CA ILE A 248 22.50 -3.48 -5.95
C ILE A 248 22.46 -3.51 -7.47
N ALA A 249 23.40 -4.26 -8.07
CA ALA A 249 23.45 -4.56 -9.50
C ALA A 249 24.04 -5.96 -9.66
N SER A 250 23.35 -6.97 -9.13
CA SER A 250 23.81 -8.36 -9.11
C SER A 250 22.66 -9.32 -8.82
N ASP A 251 22.89 -10.59 -9.13
CA ASP A 251 21.99 -11.72 -8.87
C ASP A 251 20.58 -11.52 -9.47
N GLY A 252 20.56 -10.97 -10.67
CA GLY A 252 19.32 -10.75 -11.42
C GLY A 252 18.55 -9.50 -10.96
N TRP A 253 19.15 -8.61 -10.14
CA TRP A 253 18.53 -7.38 -9.68
C TRP A 253 19.35 -6.15 -9.97
N GLN A 254 18.67 -5.10 -10.42
CA GLN A 254 19.09 -3.74 -10.22
C GLN A 254 18.19 -3.12 -9.15
N GLY A 255 18.78 -2.38 -8.22
CA GLY A 255 17.95 -1.76 -7.19
C GLY A 255 18.64 -0.64 -6.46
N VAL A 256 17.84 0.24 -5.87
CA VAL A 256 18.29 1.37 -5.08
C VAL A 256 17.36 1.59 -3.90
N ARG A 257 17.92 2.03 -2.76
CA ARG A 257 17.15 2.54 -1.62
C ARG A 257 17.15 4.06 -1.65
N LEU A 258 15.96 4.65 -1.58
CA LEU A 258 15.76 6.09 -1.43
C LEU A 258 15.13 6.36 -0.07
N ASP A 259 15.85 7.07 0.79
CA ASP A 259 15.39 7.36 2.13
C ASP A 259 14.39 8.52 2.14
N TYR A 260 13.44 8.48 3.08
CA TYR A 260 12.59 9.62 3.41
C TYR A 260 13.28 10.51 4.46
N THR A 261 12.72 11.69 4.70
CA THR A 261 13.30 12.73 5.55
C THR A 261 13.60 12.29 6.98
N ASP A 262 12.89 11.32 7.53
CA ASP A 262 13.11 10.79 8.89
C ASP A 262 14.25 9.76 8.97
N LYS A 263 14.73 9.26 7.81
CA LYS A 263 15.76 8.22 7.69
C LYS A 263 15.42 6.88 8.36
N GLU A 264 14.19 6.72 8.83
CA GLU A 264 13.70 5.46 9.40
C GLU A 264 12.80 4.71 8.42
N LEU A 265 12.29 5.41 7.43
CA LEU A 265 11.50 4.87 6.33
C LEU A 265 12.23 5.05 5.01
N SER A 266 12.09 4.09 4.12
CA SER A 266 12.71 4.10 2.80
C SER A 266 11.77 3.53 1.74
N ALA A 267 11.98 3.97 0.50
CA ALA A 267 11.52 3.27 -0.68
C ALA A 267 12.64 2.36 -1.20
N PHE A 268 12.32 1.12 -1.44
CA PHE A 268 13.17 0.13 -2.10
C PHE A 268 12.65 -0.08 -3.50
N ILE A 269 13.44 0.31 -4.50
CA ILE A 269 13.14 0.12 -5.91
C ILE A 269 13.93 -1.11 -6.36
N LEU A 270 13.24 -2.13 -6.85
CA LEU A 270 13.84 -3.39 -7.29
C LEU A 270 13.39 -3.69 -8.72
N ILE A 271 14.32 -3.73 -9.64
CA ILE A 271 14.10 -3.95 -11.05
C ILE A 271 14.72 -5.31 -11.38
N PRO A 272 13.89 -6.34 -11.64
CA PRO A 272 14.42 -7.64 -12.01
C PRO A 272 15.05 -7.59 -13.40
N ASP A 273 16.11 -8.36 -13.61
CA ASP A 273 16.69 -8.59 -14.93
C ASP A 273 15.77 -9.49 -15.75
N ASP A 274 15.82 -9.37 -17.07
CA ASP A 274 14.93 -10.07 -18.01
C ASP A 274 14.99 -11.60 -17.89
N ASP A 275 16.10 -12.16 -17.44
CA ASP A 275 16.36 -13.58 -17.30
C ASP A 275 16.16 -14.11 -15.86
N MET A 276 15.73 -13.25 -14.92
CA MET A 276 15.57 -13.64 -13.52
C MET A 276 14.56 -14.78 -13.30
N GLY A 277 13.59 -14.94 -14.20
CA GLY A 277 12.46 -15.84 -14.01
C GLY A 277 11.53 -15.41 -12.88
N GLU A 278 10.92 -16.37 -12.20
CA GLU A 278 9.96 -16.08 -11.13
C GLU A 278 10.60 -15.35 -9.92
N VAL A 279 9.94 -14.30 -9.45
CA VAL A 279 10.31 -13.58 -8.23
C VAL A 279 9.68 -14.28 -7.02
N THR A 280 10.55 -14.85 -6.19
CA THR A 280 10.13 -15.52 -4.95
C THR A 280 10.38 -14.66 -3.73
N PRO A 281 9.68 -14.89 -2.58
CA PRO A 281 9.96 -14.20 -1.32
C PRO A 281 11.42 -14.30 -0.90
N THR A 282 12.05 -15.43 -1.13
CA THR A 282 13.47 -15.66 -0.81
C THR A 282 14.39 -14.77 -1.64
N LYS A 283 14.23 -14.69 -2.96
CA LYS A 283 15.00 -13.80 -3.84
C LYS A 283 14.80 -12.33 -3.43
N LEU A 284 13.55 -11.95 -3.17
CA LEU A 284 13.21 -10.58 -2.78
C LEU A 284 13.82 -10.21 -1.43
N ARG A 285 13.73 -11.11 -0.43
CA ARG A 285 14.35 -10.91 0.89
C ARG A 285 15.86 -10.74 0.81
N GLN A 286 16.52 -11.53 -0.05
CA GLN A 286 17.96 -11.39 -0.28
C GLN A 286 18.32 -10.02 -0.88
N ALA A 287 17.58 -9.58 -1.90
CA ALA A 287 17.78 -8.25 -2.51
C ALA A 287 17.56 -7.11 -1.50
N LEU A 288 16.47 -7.16 -0.76
CA LEU A 288 16.16 -6.17 0.28
C LEU A 288 17.21 -6.16 1.40
N SER A 289 17.66 -7.33 1.87
CA SER A 289 18.69 -7.44 2.90
C SER A 289 20.00 -6.76 2.46
N ARG A 290 20.37 -6.89 1.19
CA ARG A 290 21.55 -6.20 0.65
C ARG A 290 21.36 -4.69 0.63
N LEU A 291 20.19 -4.19 0.23
CA LEU A 291 19.90 -2.75 0.25
C LEU A 291 19.86 -2.18 1.68
N VAL A 292 19.45 -2.98 2.66
CA VAL A 292 19.47 -2.58 4.08
C VAL A 292 20.88 -2.56 4.65
N THR A 293 21.69 -3.56 4.31
CA THR A 293 23.03 -3.74 4.90
C THR A 293 24.15 -3.05 4.12
N ALA A 294 23.87 -2.62 2.89
CA ALA A 294 24.85 -1.90 2.08
C ALA A 294 25.23 -0.59 2.78
N GLN A 295 26.52 -0.42 3.00
CA GLN A 295 27.06 0.86 3.47
C GLN A 295 26.91 1.91 2.37
N GLU A 296 26.90 3.20 2.74
CA GLU A 296 27.01 4.28 1.77
C GLU A 296 28.24 4.03 0.90
N GLN A 297 28.01 3.80 -0.38
CA GLN A 297 29.09 3.50 -1.31
C GLN A 297 29.67 4.80 -1.85
N THR A 298 30.95 4.78 -2.19
CA THR A 298 31.64 5.94 -2.78
C THR A 298 31.21 6.19 -4.22
N ALA A 299 30.54 5.22 -4.87
CA ALA A 299 30.03 5.35 -6.22
C ALA A 299 28.94 6.44 -6.31
N ILE A 300 29.03 7.23 -7.37
CA ILE A 300 28.03 8.22 -7.70
C ILE A 300 26.94 7.56 -8.56
N LEU A 301 25.71 7.58 -8.06
CA LEU A 301 24.59 6.98 -8.76
C LEU A 301 23.84 8.03 -9.59
N LYS A 302 23.41 7.60 -10.77
CA LYS A 302 22.38 8.22 -11.57
C LYS A 302 21.13 7.35 -11.45
N VAL A 303 20.06 7.89 -10.85
CA VAL A 303 18.81 7.14 -10.63
C VAL A 303 17.71 7.72 -11.48
N GLY A 304 17.06 6.88 -12.31
CA GLY A 304 15.85 7.21 -13.05
C GLY A 304 14.65 6.47 -12.47
N LEU A 305 13.64 7.21 -12.02
CA LEU A 305 12.39 6.68 -11.49
C LEU A 305 11.20 7.35 -12.18
N PRO A 306 10.29 6.62 -12.84
CA PRO A 306 9.13 7.26 -13.46
C PRO A 306 8.17 7.78 -12.40
N LYS A 307 7.47 8.88 -12.71
CA LYS A 307 6.29 9.29 -11.95
C LYS A 307 5.18 8.29 -12.19
N PHE A 308 4.46 7.95 -11.13
CA PHE A 308 3.28 7.09 -11.27
C PHE A 308 2.25 7.37 -10.19
N ARG A 309 1.00 7.01 -10.51
CA ARG A 309 -0.13 7.14 -9.61
C ARG A 309 -1.15 6.07 -9.95
N PHE A 310 -1.56 5.27 -8.98
CA PHE A 310 -2.64 4.31 -9.17
C PHE A 310 -3.28 3.87 -7.86
N THR A 311 -4.46 3.28 -7.98
CA THR A 311 -5.24 2.73 -6.87
C THR A 311 -5.51 1.26 -7.16
N THR A 312 -5.39 0.42 -6.15
CA THR A 312 -5.83 -0.98 -6.21
C THR A 312 -6.95 -1.22 -5.22
N SER A 313 -8.03 -1.83 -5.68
CA SER A 313 -9.09 -2.40 -4.85
C SER A 313 -8.92 -3.91 -4.85
N LYS A 314 -8.27 -4.45 -3.82
CA LYS A 314 -7.82 -5.84 -3.75
C LYS A 314 -8.82 -6.72 -3.02
N ASP A 315 -9.32 -7.77 -3.67
CA ASP A 315 -10.07 -8.83 -2.99
C ASP A 315 -9.11 -9.69 -2.15
N LEU A 316 -9.38 -9.78 -0.85
CA LEU A 316 -8.61 -10.60 0.08
C LEU A 316 -9.19 -12.00 0.26
N LYS A 317 -10.30 -12.34 -0.42
CA LYS A 317 -10.99 -13.64 -0.26
C LYS A 317 -10.05 -14.80 -0.57
N GLY A 318 -9.26 -14.73 -1.63
CA GLY A 318 -8.26 -15.73 -1.99
C GLY A 318 -7.25 -15.94 -0.86
N PHE A 319 -6.70 -14.87 -0.31
CA PHE A 319 -5.79 -14.91 0.84
C PHE A 319 -6.45 -15.52 2.08
N PHE A 320 -7.65 -15.07 2.42
CA PHE A 320 -8.38 -15.59 3.58
C PHE A 320 -8.68 -17.09 3.46
N ASN A 321 -9.11 -17.54 2.27
CA ASN A 321 -9.31 -18.97 2.02
C ASN A 321 -8.02 -19.77 2.22
N HIS A 322 -6.89 -19.26 1.68
CA HIS A 322 -5.60 -19.92 1.76
C HIS A 322 -5.08 -20.05 3.19
N VAL A 323 -5.32 -19.04 4.05
CA VAL A 323 -4.89 -19.09 5.46
C VAL A 323 -5.91 -19.73 6.41
N GLY A 324 -6.97 -20.31 5.90
CA GLY A 324 -7.98 -21.02 6.71
C GLY A 324 -9.06 -20.11 7.31
N LEU A 325 -9.22 -18.90 6.78
CA LEU A 325 -10.22 -17.91 7.20
C LEU A 325 -11.35 -17.73 6.17
N GLY A 326 -11.55 -18.67 5.26
CA GLY A 326 -12.61 -18.63 4.26
C GLY A 326 -14.02 -18.85 4.82
N GLU A 327 -14.98 -19.14 3.94
CA GLU A 327 -16.39 -19.27 4.30
C GLU A 327 -16.65 -20.40 5.32
N GLU A 328 -15.79 -21.40 5.37
CA GLU A 328 -15.86 -22.52 6.32
C GLU A 328 -15.24 -22.21 7.68
N ALA A 329 -14.66 -21.03 7.86
CA ALA A 329 -14.01 -20.65 9.12
C ALA A 329 -15.06 -20.48 10.23
N ALA A 330 -14.88 -21.25 11.31
CA ALA A 330 -15.73 -21.14 12.48
C ALA A 330 -15.27 -19.98 13.37
N LEU A 331 -16.02 -18.87 13.40
CA LEU A 331 -15.69 -17.66 14.17
C LEU A 331 -16.32 -17.70 15.58
N THR A 332 -16.31 -18.87 16.24
CA THR A 332 -17.04 -19.08 17.48
C THR A 332 -16.43 -18.43 18.71
N LYS A 333 -15.17 -17.98 18.66
CA LYS A 333 -14.62 -17.10 19.71
C LYS A 333 -15.12 -15.67 19.60
N MET A 334 -15.52 -15.23 18.40
CA MET A 334 -16.02 -13.88 18.13
C MET A 334 -17.48 -13.73 18.55
N THR A 335 -18.34 -14.69 18.17
CA THR A 335 -19.79 -14.66 18.42
C THR A 335 -20.37 -16.06 18.51
N ASN A 336 -21.53 -16.19 19.17
CA ASN A 336 -22.26 -17.47 19.22
C ASN A 336 -23.17 -17.70 18.00
N LEU A 337 -23.29 -16.69 17.13
CA LEU A 337 -24.10 -16.85 15.92
C LEU A 337 -23.26 -17.42 14.78
N PRO A 338 -23.82 -18.27 13.92
CA PRO A 338 -23.14 -18.69 12.71
C PRO A 338 -22.80 -17.45 11.87
N THR A 339 -21.53 -17.23 11.68
CA THR A 339 -21.00 -16.11 10.88
C THR A 339 -19.93 -16.59 9.94
N LYS A 340 -19.87 -15.99 8.76
CA LYS A 340 -18.85 -16.25 7.75
C LYS A 340 -18.36 -14.96 7.12
N ILE A 341 -17.16 -14.99 6.58
CA ILE A 341 -16.60 -13.89 5.80
C ILE A 341 -17.16 -14.01 4.38
N ILE A 342 -17.95 -13.01 3.98
CA ILE A 342 -18.56 -12.97 2.66
C ILE A 342 -17.67 -12.18 1.68
N GLN A 343 -17.13 -11.06 2.13
CA GLN A 343 -16.23 -10.20 1.37
C GLN A 343 -15.13 -9.65 2.27
N ALA A 344 -13.94 -9.51 1.72
CA ALA A 344 -12.82 -8.86 2.37
C ALA A 344 -12.06 -8.07 1.29
N VAL A 345 -12.02 -6.75 1.41
CA VAL A 345 -11.40 -5.87 0.41
C VAL A 345 -10.44 -4.92 1.07
N GLN A 346 -9.24 -4.84 0.51
CA GLN A 346 -8.26 -3.81 0.83
C GLN A 346 -8.24 -2.77 -0.28
N GLN A 347 -8.21 -1.50 0.08
CA GLN A 347 -7.95 -0.43 -0.84
C GLN A 347 -6.63 0.23 -0.50
N ALA A 348 -5.76 0.29 -1.48
CA ALA A 348 -4.47 0.94 -1.39
C ALA A 348 -4.31 1.93 -2.55
N PHE A 349 -3.62 3.02 -2.30
CA PHE A 349 -3.37 4.07 -3.25
C PHE A 349 -1.92 4.54 -3.11
N ILE A 350 -1.27 4.82 -4.22
CA ILE A 350 0.11 5.30 -4.25
C ILE A 350 0.30 6.38 -5.31
N VAL A 351 1.07 7.41 -4.97
CA VAL A 351 1.62 8.40 -5.91
C VAL A 351 3.09 8.56 -5.60
N VAL A 352 3.90 8.59 -6.62
CA VAL A 352 5.33 8.89 -6.53
C VAL A 352 5.64 10.03 -7.48
N ASP A 353 6.17 11.12 -6.92
CA ASP A 353 6.57 12.32 -7.64
C ASP A 353 7.91 12.87 -7.12
N GLU A 354 8.30 14.04 -7.58
CA GLU A 354 9.58 14.66 -7.28
C GLU A 354 9.76 15.01 -5.80
N GLU A 355 8.67 15.33 -5.10
CA GLU A 355 8.74 15.72 -3.69
C GLU A 355 8.78 14.53 -2.74
N GLY A 356 8.18 13.41 -3.14
CA GLY A 356 8.03 12.27 -2.23
C GLY A 356 7.13 11.17 -2.72
N THR A 357 6.70 10.38 -1.75
CA THR A 357 5.61 9.43 -1.93
C THR A 357 4.40 9.95 -1.16
N VAL A 358 3.27 10.08 -1.85
CA VAL A 358 2.00 10.50 -1.26
C VAL A 358 0.89 9.62 -1.78
N ALA A 359 0.00 9.36 -0.91
CA ALA A 359 -1.33 8.98 -1.33
C ALA A 359 -2.14 10.27 -1.64
N GLY A 360 -1.91 10.89 -2.80
CA GLY A 360 -2.77 11.94 -3.32
C GLY A 360 -2.22 13.37 -3.44
N ALA A 361 -1.45 13.68 -4.47
CA ALA A 361 -1.19 15.06 -4.88
C ALA A 361 -1.44 15.24 -6.39
N VAL A 362 -1.96 16.39 -6.77
CA VAL A 362 -2.00 16.87 -8.15
C VAL A 362 -0.88 17.87 -8.29
N THR A 363 0.13 17.58 -9.10
CA THR A 363 1.21 18.51 -9.44
C THR A 363 1.08 18.85 -10.91
N GLU A 364 0.99 20.14 -11.23
CA GLU A 364 1.07 20.64 -12.60
C GLU A 364 2.54 20.74 -13.01
N VAL A 365 2.90 20.17 -14.14
CA VAL A 365 4.28 20.10 -14.64
C VAL A 365 4.52 21.25 -15.61
N GLY A 366 5.51 22.10 -15.31
CA GLY A 366 6.12 23.01 -16.26
C GLY A 366 7.24 22.31 -17.03
N VAL A 367 7.31 22.51 -18.34
CA VAL A 367 8.37 21.94 -19.19
C VAL A 367 9.60 22.84 -19.10
N GLY A 368 10.70 22.33 -18.53
CA GLY A 368 12.00 22.99 -18.45
C GLY A 368 13.02 22.45 -19.45
N ALA A 369 14.08 23.22 -19.70
CA ALA A 369 15.14 22.91 -20.66
C ALA A 369 16.03 21.74 -20.19
N MET A 370 16.59 21.00 -21.16
CA MET A 370 17.45 19.85 -20.93
C MET A 370 18.69 20.23 -20.10
N ALA A 371 18.87 19.58 -18.95
CA ALA A 371 20.13 19.61 -18.22
C ALA A 371 21.21 18.80 -18.94
N THR A 372 22.45 19.29 -18.89
CA THR A 372 23.61 18.56 -19.40
C THR A 372 23.79 17.26 -18.65
N PRO A 373 23.95 16.10 -19.28
CA PRO A 373 24.14 14.83 -18.60
C PRO A 373 25.41 14.90 -17.74
N MET A 374 25.26 14.85 -16.42
CA MET A 374 26.39 14.64 -15.53
C MET A 374 26.67 13.13 -15.47
N THR A 375 27.93 12.76 -15.58
CA THR A 375 28.37 11.37 -15.51
C THR A 375 28.26 10.85 -14.09
N GLY A 376 27.46 9.82 -13.87
CA GLY A 376 27.51 8.98 -12.67
C GLY A 376 28.28 7.68 -12.98
N ASP A 377 28.92 7.12 -11.97
CA ASP A 377 29.67 5.86 -12.13
C ASP A 377 28.76 4.67 -12.42
N ILE A 378 27.52 4.71 -11.85
CA ILE A 378 26.53 3.65 -11.98
C ILE A 378 25.16 4.27 -12.27
N THR A 379 24.45 3.65 -13.19
CA THR A 379 23.10 4.07 -13.57
C THR A 379 22.09 2.98 -13.21
N ILE A 380 21.07 3.33 -12.42
CA ILE A 380 19.92 2.49 -12.09
C ILE A 380 18.67 3.17 -12.64
N ILE A 381 17.99 2.53 -13.59
CA ILE A 381 16.84 3.10 -14.28
C ILE A 381 15.66 2.13 -14.19
N ALA A 382 14.55 2.59 -13.62
CA ALA A 382 13.28 1.88 -13.65
C ALA A 382 12.55 2.15 -14.99
N ASP A 383 13.08 1.63 -16.08
CA ASP A 383 12.58 1.78 -17.46
C ASP A 383 11.80 0.55 -17.96
N ARG A 384 11.55 -0.40 -17.10
CA ARG A 384 10.79 -1.63 -17.30
C ARG A 384 10.07 -2.01 -16.01
N PRO A 385 9.20 -3.04 -16.00
CA PRO A 385 8.44 -3.40 -14.79
C PRO A 385 9.33 -3.58 -13.57
N PHE A 386 8.89 -2.99 -12.46
CA PHE A 386 9.67 -2.96 -11.22
C PHE A 386 8.77 -3.08 -9.98
N TYR A 387 9.40 -3.45 -8.87
CA TYR A 387 8.78 -3.41 -7.56
C TYR A 387 9.16 -2.12 -6.84
N PHE A 388 8.16 -1.51 -6.22
CA PHE A 388 8.33 -0.33 -5.38
C PHE A 388 7.76 -0.64 -3.99
N ILE A 389 8.65 -0.73 -3.01
CA ILE A 389 8.31 -1.14 -1.65
C ILE A 389 8.60 0.02 -0.71
N VAL A 390 7.59 0.47 0.03
CA VAL A 390 7.77 1.41 1.13
C VAL A 390 7.83 0.63 2.43
N GLY A 391 8.85 0.85 3.23
CA GLY A 391 9.04 0.09 4.45
C GLY A 391 10.04 0.68 5.43
N ASP A 392 10.28 -0.04 6.50
CA ASP A 392 11.29 0.29 7.51
C ASP A 392 12.69 0.22 6.91
N ALA A 393 13.49 1.27 7.10
CA ALA A 393 14.82 1.41 6.49
C ALA A 393 15.83 0.37 6.98
N LYS A 394 15.63 -0.20 8.17
CA LYS A 394 16.58 -1.14 8.82
C LYS A 394 16.23 -2.61 8.57
N THR A 395 14.96 -2.91 8.40
CA THR A 395 14.46 -4.28 8.29
C THR A 395 13.84 -4.59 6.94
N ALA A 396 13.56 -3.55 6.13
CA ALA A 396 12.74 -3.61 4.91
C ALA A 396 11.34 -4.21 5.16
N THR A 397 10.83 -4.17 6.41
CA THR A 397 9.46 -4.60 6.70
C THR A 397 8.48 -3.76 5.86
N PRO A 398 7.68 -4.36 4.97
CA PRO A 398 6.91 -3.62 4.00
C PRO A 398 5.63 -3.03 4.62
N LEU A 399 5.43 -1.73 4.46
CA LEU A 399 4.16 -1.04 4.67
C LEU A 399 3.29 -1.11 3.41
N PHE A 400 3.89 -0.78 2.26
CA PHE A 400 3.30 -0.91 0.93
C PHE A 400 4.20 -1.74 0.03
N PHE A 401 3.57 -2.52 -0.81
CA PHE A 401 4.23 -3.33 -1.81
C PHE A 401 3.54 -3.14 -3.15
N SER A 402 4.26 -2.58 -4.11
CA SER A 402 3.73 -2.24 -5.43
C SER A 402 4.47 -2.96 -6.53
N TYR A 403 3.75 -3.34 -7.58
CA TYR A 403 4.27 -3.71 -8.88
C TYR A 403 3.84 -2.66 -9.89
N VAL A 404 4.78 -2.11 -10.62
CA VAL A 404 4.56 -1.05 -11.62
C VAL A 404 4.91 -1.62 -12.99
N GLY A 405 3.91 -1.98 -13.77
CA GLY A 405 4.06 -2.53 -15.11
C GLY A 405 3.77 -1.53 -16.23
N ASP A 406 3.06 -0.44 -15.92
CA ASP A 406 2.79 0.69 -16.83
C ASP A 406 2.58 1.99 -16.03
N PRO A 407 3.60 2.83 -15.86
CA PRO A 407 3.48 4.06 -15.07
C PRO A 407 2.42 5.06 -15.60
N THR A 408 1.97 4.91 -16.84
CA THR A 408 0.98 5.82 -17.47
C THR A 408 -0.46 5.46 -17.13
N LYS A 409 -0.69 4.32 -16.48
CA LYS A 409 -2.01 3.83 -16.10
C LYS A 409 -2.24 4.06 -14.61
N GLY A 410 -3.32 4.78 -14.25
CA GLY A 410 -3.67 5.11 -12.88
C GLY A 410 -5.15 4.95 -12.58
#